data_1869c166c7923c752a2410e6895a9029
#
_entry.id   1869c166c7923c752a2410e6895a9029
#
_cell.length_a   1.000
_cell.length_b   1.000
_cell.length_c   1.000
_cell.angle_alpha   90.00
_cell.angle_beta   90.00
_cell.angle_gamma   90.00
#
_symmetry.space_group_name_H-M   'P 1'
#
loop_
_entity.id
_entity.type
_entity.pdbx_description
1 polymer ?
#
loop_
_entity_poly.entity_id
_entity_poly.type
_entity_poly.pdbx_seq_one_letter_code
_entity_poly.pdbx_strand_id
1 'polypeptide(L)'
;MKKIVVLTGAGMSAESGLKTFRDSDGLWENHNVYDVATPEAWERDPEMVLKFYNERRKQVRDAKPNKAHVALGKLEEKYDV
;
A
#
# COMPACT_ATOMS: atom_id res chain seq x y z
N MET A 1 -29.35 -7.54 -5.50
CA MET A 1 -28.18 -8.01 -4.73
C MET A 1 -27.99 -7.14 -3.49
N LYS A 2 -27.55 -7.75 -2.41
CA LYS A 2 -27.17 -6.99 -1.22
C LYS A 2 -25.90 -6.19 -1.52
N LYS A 3 -25.82 -5.00 -0.95
CA LYS A 3 -24.65 -4.14 -1.04
C LYS A 3 -23.70 -4.40 0.12
N ILE A 4 -22.41 -4.49 -0.18
CA ILE A 4 -21.37 -4.65 0.84
C ILE A 4 -20.34 -3.55 0.63
N VAL A 5 -20.00 -2.84 1.70
CA VAL A 5 -18.93 -1.85 1.71
C VAL A 5 -17.76 -2.43 2.49
N VAL A 6 -16.59 -2.47 1.87
CA VAL A 6 -15.38 -3.01 2.50
C VAL A 6 -14.39 -1.88 2.74
N LEU A 7 -14.00 -1.71 4.00
CA LEU A 7 -12.98 -0.73 4.38
C LEU A 7 -11.65 -1.48 4.61
N THR A 8 -10.66 -1.17 3.80
CA THR A 8 -9.33 -1.78 3.91
C THR A 8 -8.23 -0.73 4.01
N GLY A 9 -7.07 -1.17 4.44
CA GLY A 9 -5.86 -0.36 4.46
C GLY A 9 -4.69 -1.12 3.86
N ALA A 10 -3.50 -0.55 3.95
CA ALA A 10 -2.28 -1.13 3.38
C ALA A 10 -1.91 -2.49 3.99
N GLY A 11 -2.34 -2.77 5.22
CA GLY A 11 -2.09 -4.06 5.88
C GLY A 11 -2.60 -5.25 5.11
N MET A 12 -3.65 -5.09 4.30
CA MET A 12 -4.18 -6.14 3.44
C MET A 12 -3.13 -6.63 2.43
N SER A 13 -2.22 -5.78 2.02
CA SER A 13 -1.19 -6.09 1.04
C SER A 13 0.12 -6.60 1.66
N ALA A 14 0.22 -6.67 2.98
CA ALA A 14 1.44 -7.11 3.65
C ALA A 14 1.83 -8.54 3.25
N GLU A 15 0.86 -9.46 3.17
CA GLU A 15 1.08 -10.84 2.76
C GLU A 15 1.46 -10.98 1.28
N SER A 16 1.27 -9.94 0.48
CA SER A 16 1.74 -9.90 -0.90
C SER A 16 3.20 -9.42 -1.01
N GLY A 17 3.86 -9.18 0.12
CA GLY A 17 5.24 -8.73 0.17
C GLY A 17 5.43 -7.23 0.19
N LEU A 18 4.34 -6.46 0.31
CA LEU A 18 4.42 -5.00 0.40
C LEU A 18 4.48 -4.56 1.86
N LYS A 19 5.55 -3.91 2.24
CA LYS A 19 5.71 -3.41 3.60
C LYS A 19 4.84 -2.18 3.84
N THR A 20 4.30 -2.10 5.06
CA THR A 20 3.58 -0.93 5.54
C THR A 20 4.45 -0.18 6.53
N PHE A 21 4.14 1.08 6.80
CA PHE A 21 4.94 1.87 7.75
C PHE A 21 4.83 1.37 9.20
N ARG A 22 3.83 0.57 9.53
CA ARG A 22 3.67 0.00 10.87
C ARG A 22 4.53 -1.23 11.12
N ASP A 23 5.01 -1.87 10.06
CA ASP A 23 5.78 -3.11 10.17
C ASP A 23 7.22 -2.89 10.62
N SER A 24 7.69 -1.63 10.66
CA SER A 24 9.09 -1.31 10.86
C SER A 24 9.30 -0.15 11.84
N ASP A 25 8.58 -0.12 12.95
CA ASP A 25 8.74 0.89 14.01
C ASP A 25 8.69 2.35 13.50
N GLY A 26 7.73 2.64 12.64
CA GLY A 26 7.58 3.96 12.08
C GLY A 26 8.45 4.25 10.86
N LEU A 27 9.20 3.23 10.40
CA LEU A 27 9.95 3.32 9.15
C LEU A 27 9.15 2.67 8.02
N TRP A 28 9.15 3.30 6.87
CA TRP A 28 8.54 2.78 5.67
C TRP A 28 9.67 2.54 4.66
N GLU A 29 9.94 1.27 4.34
CA GLU A 29 11.07 0.88 3.48
C GLU A 29 12.39 1.50 3.97
N ASN A 30 12.63 1.46 5.28
CA ASN A 30 13.82 2.02 5.94
C ASN A 30 13.92 3.55 5.91
N HIS A 31 12.85 4.23 5.50
CA HIS A 31 12.77 5.69 5.54
C HIS A 31 11.79 6.13 6.63
N ASN A 32 12.12 7.21 7.32
CA ASN A 32 11.17 7.83 8.24
C ASN A 32 10.00 8.39 7.41
N VAL A 33 8.78 8.07 7.82
CA VAL A 33 7.56 8.49 7.11
C VAL A 33 7.52 10.00 6.89
N TYR A 34 7.95 10.79 7.89
CA TYR A 34 7.96 12.25 7.76
C TYR A 34 8.96 12.77 6.72
N ASP A 35 9.97 11.98 6.38
CA ASP A 35 10.98 12.38 5.40
C ASP A 35 10.57 12.08 3.96
N VAL A 36 9.54 11.27 3.75
CA VAL A 36 9.13 10.84 2.39
C VAL A 36 7.64 11.01 2.12
N ALA A 37 6.78 11.02 3.13
CA ALA A 37 5.33 10.98 2.98
C ALA A 37 4.64 12.23 3.55
N THR A 38 5.26 13.39 3.40
CA THR A 38 4.67 14.66 3.82
C THR A 38 4.85 15.73 2.74
N PRO A 39 4.00 16.76 2.70
CA PRO A 39 4.20 17.91 1.80
C PRO A 39 5.54 18.61 2.05
N GLU A 40 5.97 18.69 3.30
CA GLU A 40 7.25 19.31 3.68
C GLU A 40 8.44 18.55 3.09
N ALA A 41 8.37 17.22 3.10
CA ALA A 41 9.41 16.38 2.50
C ALA A 41 9.52 16.64 0.99
N TRP A 42 8.38 16.76 0.31
CA TRP A 42 8.35 17.08 -1.12
C TRP A 42 8.99 18.44 -1.41
N GLU A 43 8.68 19.46 -0.61
CA GLU A 43 9.28 20.78 -0.78
C GLU A 43 10.77 20.80 -0.50
N ARG A 44 11.21 20.02 0.51
CA ARG A 44 12.61 19.99 0.91
C ARG A 44 13.50 19.24 -0.06
N ASP A 45 13.05 18.06 -0.50
CA ASP A 45 13.84 17.17 -1.36
C ASP A 45 12.94 16.34 -2.26
N PRO A 46 12.42 16.93 -3.36
CA PRO A 46 11.52 16.21 -4.26
C PRO A 46 12.18 15.01 -4.95
N GLU A 47 13.49 15.07 -5.20
CA GLU A 47 14.19 13.95 -5.85
C GLU A 47 14.21 12.71 -4.97
N MET A 48 14.47 12.87 -3.68
CA MET A 48 14.46 11.77 -2.72
C MET A 48 13.05 11.16 -2.59
N VAL A 49 12.03 12.00 -2.54
CA VAL A 49 10.64 11.54 -2.45
C VAL A 49 10.26 10.75 -3.70
N LEU A 50 10.59 11.25 -4.89
CA LEU A 50 10.32 10.54 -6.15
C LEU A 50 11.05 9.20 -6.20
N LYS A 51 12.31 9.17 -5.80
CA LYS A 51 13.09 7.94 -5.77
C LYS A 51 12.45 6.91 -4.85
N PHE A 52 12.03 7.32 -3.67
CA PHE A 52 11.35 6.45 -2.71
C PHE A 52 10.08 5.84 -3.32
N TYR A 53 9.20 6.65 -3.89
CA TYR A 53 7.95 6.16 -4.47
C TYR A 53 8.17 5.35 -5.74
N ASN A 54 9.19 5.65 -6.53
CA ASN A 54 9.51 4.86 -7.71
C ASN A 54 9.99 3.46 -7.35
N GLU A 55 10.78 3.32 -6.30
CA GLU A 55 11.18 2.00 -5.80
C GLU A 55 9.97 1.21 -5.29
N ARG A 56 9.04 1.89 -4.62
CA ARG A 56 7.81 1.27 -4.15
C ARG A 56 6.92 0.81 -5.32
N ARG A 57 6.79 1.63 -6.36
CA ARG A 57 6.06 1.26 -7.57
C ARG A 57 6.65 0.02 -8.24
N LYS A 58 7.96 -0.10 -8.23
CA LYS A 58 8.65 -1.28 -8.75
C LYS A 58 8.29 -2.54 -7.95
N GLN A 59 8.25 -2.43 -6.63
CA GLN A 59 7.83 -3.54 -5.77
C GLN A 59 6.38 -3.95 -6.05
N VAL A 60 5.50 -2.98 -6.24
CA VAL A 60 4.09 -3.25 -6.54
C VAL A 60 3.94 -4.04 -7.84
N ARG A 61 4.74 -3.73 -8.86
CA ARG A 61 4.70 -4.47 -10.12
C ARG A 61 5.07 -5.94 -9.97
N ASP A 62 5.94 -6.27 -9.03
CA ASP A 62 6.38 -7.63 -8.78
C ASP A 62 5.50 -8.37 -7.76
N ALA A 63 4.65 -7.64 -7.03
CA ALA A 63 3.75 -8.22 -6.05
C ALA A 63 2.55 -8.88 -6.73
N LYS A 64 2.04 -9.94 -6.10
CA LYS A 64 0.85 -10.64 -6.57
C LYS A 64 -0.29 -10.47 -5.57
N PRO A 65 -1.55 -10.46 -6.03
CA PRO A 65 -2.69 -10.49 -5.12
C PRO A 65 -2.61 -11.69 -4.19
N ASN A 66 -2.93 -11.47 -2.92
CA ASN A 66 -3.00 -12.55 -1.94
C ASN A 66 -4.45 -13.06 -1.82
N LYS A 67 -4.67 -14.02 -0.91
CA LYS A 67 -6.00 -14.62 -0.71
C LYS A 67 -7.07 -13.60 -0.37
N ALA A 68 -6.74 -12.55 0.37
CA ALA A 68 -7.71 -11.50 0.71
C ALA A 68 -8.15 -10.70 -0.52
N HIS A 69 -7.22 -10.35 -1.39
CA HIS A 69 -7.53 -9.68 -2.65
C HIS A 69 -8.44 -10.55 -3.53
N VAL A 70 -8.08 -11.82 -3.67
CA VAL A 70 -8.85 -12.78 -4.48
C VAL A 70 -10.25 -12.96 -3.90
N ALA A 71 -10.37 -13.04 -2.57
CA ALA A 71 -11.66 -13.19 -1.90
C ALA A 71 -12.58 -12.00 -2.17
N LEU A 72 -12.05 -10.77 -2.14
CA LEU A 72 -12.84 -9.58 -2.46
C LEU A 72 -13.32 -9.58 -3.90
N GLY A 73 -12.48 -10.00 -4.84
CA GLY A 73 -12.87 -10.15 -6.24
C GLY A 73 -14.00 -11.16 -6.43
N LYS A 74 -13.92 -12.30 -5.74
CA LYS A 74 -14.97 -13.33 -5.80
C LYS A 74 -16.28 -12.87 -5.15
N LEU A 75 -16.19 -11.99 -4.17
CA LEU A 75 -17.37 -11.48 -3.49
C LEU A 75 -18.31 -10.72 -4.47
N GLU A 76 -17.75 -10.08 -5.46
CA GLU A 76 -18.52 -9.37 -6.48
C GLU A 76 -19.42 -10.28 -7.34
N GLU A 77 -19.14 -11.56 -7.37
CA GLU A 77 -19.98 -12.52 -8.08
C GLU A 77 -21.37 -12.70 -7.43
N LYS A 78 -21.47 -12.44 -6.13
CA LYS A 78 -22.71 -12.67 -5.35
C LYS A 78 -23.31 -11.40 -4.76
N TYR A 79 -22.52 -10.34 -4.63
CA TYR A 79 -22.92 -9.11 -3.97
C TYR A 79 -22.48 -7.89 -4.77
N ASP A 80 -23.14 -6.78 -4.51
CA ASP A 80 -22.73 -5.47 -4.99
C ASP A 80 -21.70 -4.90 -4.00
N VAL A 81 -20.43 -4.94 -4.35
CA VAL A 81 -19.31 -4.59 -3.45
C VAL A 81 -18.78 -3.20 -3.77
#